data_179ba6820e46908fbecc03dc3212da48
#
_entry.id   179ba6820e46908fbecc03dc3212da48
#
_cell.length_a   1.000
_cell.length_b   1.000
_cell.length_c   1.000
_cell.angle_alpha   90.00
_cell.angle_beta   90.00
_cell.angle_gamma   90.00
#
_symmetry.space_group_name_H-M   'P 1'
#
loop_
_entity.id
_entity.type
_entity.pdbx_description
1 polymer ?
#
loop_
_entity_poly.entity_id
_entity_poly.type
_entity_poly.pdbx_seq_one_letter_code
_entity_poly.pdbx_strand_id
1 'polypeptide(L)'
;MKKYTDKVFTEPKISIFTQYIDLIFKHKASQDIGFIYLVKYNDKRNKNLPKKIYKFYNSIVKTYEDGDIAYLPNSTNKTCLVFYGRDKYKNLTIELGSIISSKIISMNWLVKNKTKLKHEDYFYLGWGLEQYKFNNYKNLKSILLSNNVKNTITSSILSGIYYGKELINIPSSDMGPEALERSFIDFADYHKAKYNIIKNLEIKNFFPLIHAVGKGSVEEPRLLEFNWGKAADPLVILVGKGVCFDTGGLDLKPSQFMRNMKKDMGGAASVLSLAHIIIQCKLRVNLKVLIPAVNNDIGPSSMRPGDVYNSRLGITVEIGNTDAEGRLILADTLTYADSFKPKLLIDFATLTGAARVALGPDLPAYFTHSEELASLINKISIKEHDPLWRLPLHSPYESWLNSEVADTNNISQGSFAGAIIAALFLNKFVKSSTNWIHIDTYAWSDKNRPGHSKGGDILGVRSIYQLIKEYINSL
;
A
#
# COMPACT_ATOMS: atom_id res chain seq x y z
N MET A 1 -7.95 -20.30 41.26
CA MET A 1 -6.93 -19.65 40.40
C MET A 1 -6.66 -20.56 39.22
N LYS A 2 -7.33 -20.29 38.07
CA LYS A 2 -7.06 -20.99 36.80
C LYS A 2 -5.79 -20.36 36.22
N LYS A 3 -4.78 -21.18 35.96
CA LYS A 3 -3.56 -20.79 35.25
C LYS A 3 -3.94 -20.17 33.90
N TYR A 4 -3.73 -18.88 33.75
CA TYR A 4 -3.53 -18.28 32.47
C TYR A 4 -2.24 -18.84 31.91
N THR A 5 -2.32 -19.82 31.05
CA THR A 5 -1.19 -20.24 30.22
C THR A 5 -0.92 -19.08 29.27
N ASP A 6 0.29 -18.53 29.37
CA ASP A 6 0.87 -17.56 28.45
C ASP A 6 0.64 -18.05 27.03
N LYS A 7 -0.38 -17.50 26.36
CA LYS A 7 -0.39 -17.49 24.90
C LYS A 7 0.71 -16.51 24.52
N VAL A 8 1.90 -17.01 24.32
CA VAL A 8 2.96 -16.33 23.60
C VAL A 8 2.34 -15.89 22.29
N PHE A 9 2.04 -14.60 22.15
CA PHE A 9 1.65 -14.00 20.90
C PHE A 9 2.81 -14.25 19.94
N THR A 10 2.62 -15.19 19.04
CA THR A 10 3.63 -15.48 18.05
C THR A 10 3.69 -14.28 17.11
N GLU A 11 4.86 -13.67 17.07
CA GLU A 11 5.24 -12.63 16.10
C GLU A 11 4.69 -12.95 14.73
N PRO A 12 4.34 -11.95 13.91
CA PRO A 12 3.95 -12.18 12.52
C PRO A 12 5.16 -12.78 11.79
N LYS A 13 5.22 -14.11 11.78
CA LYS A 13 6.27 -14.84 11.07
C LYS A 13 6.09 -14.63 9.58
N ILE A 14 7.19 -14.68 8.83
CA ILE A 14 7.29 -14.81 7.35
C ILE A 14 6.23 -15.74 6.74
N SER A 15 5.66 -16.64 7.54
CA SER A 15 4.49 -17.43 7.18
C SER A 15 3.34 -16.61 6.57
N ILE A 16 3.28 -15.28 6.79
CA ILE A 16 2.27 -14.42 6.16
C ILE A 16 2.44 -14.45 4.64
N PHE A 17 3.66 -14.25 4.10
CA PHE A 17 3.89 -14.33 2.65
C PHE A 17 3.56 -15.71 2.07
N THR A 18 4.03 -16.77 2.71
CA THR A 18 3.81 -18.14 2.24
C THR A 18 2.38 -18.62 2.51
N GLN A 19 1.78 -18.28 3.66
CA GLN A 19 0.42 -18.70 3.99
C GLN A 19 -0.63 -18.08 3.07
N TYR A 20 -0.53 -16.79 2.72
CA TYR A 20 -1.52 -16.15 1.85
C TYR A 20 -1.34 -16.51 0.38
N ILE A 21 -0.11 -16.58 -0.14
CA ILE A 21 0.15 -17.00 -1.53
C ILE A 21 -0.32 -18.43 -1.72
N ASP A 22 0.00 -19.32 -0.78
CA ASP A 22 -0.37 -20.71 -0.83
C ASP A 22 -1.89 -20.92 -0.62
N LEU A 23 -2.56 -20.07 0.19
CA LEU A 23 -4.00 -20.15 0.42
C LEU A 23 -4.81 -19.70 -0.80
N ILE A 24 -4.34 -18.73 -1.58
CA ILE A 24 -5.07 -18.23 -2.75
C ILE A 24 -4.84 -19.10 -3.98
N PHE A 25 -3.67 -19.73 -4.12
CA PHE A 25 -3.24 -20.41 -5.37
C PHE A 25 -2.79 -21.87 -5.23
N LYS A 26 -2.80 -22.47 -4.03
CA LYS A 26 -2.48 -23.90 -3.87
C LYS A 26 -3.64 -24.81 -4.22
N HIS A 27 -3.42 -25.63 -5.26
CA HIS A 27 -4.18 -26.85 -5.49
C HIS A 27 -3.92 -27.86 -4.35
N LYS A 28 -4.78 -27.91 -3.33
CA LYS A 28 -5.10 -29.19 -2.73
C LYS A 28 -6.27 -29.76 -3.53
N ALA A 29 -6.11 -30.90 -4.13
CA ALA A 29 -7.19 -31.66 -4.71
C ALA A 29 -8.24 -31.95 -3.61
N SER A 30 -9.15 -31.01 -3.38
CA SER A 30 -10.32 -31.22 -2.55
C SER A 30 -11.45 -31.74 -3.45
N GLN A 31 -12.22 -32.71 -2.96
CA GLN A 31 -13.30 -33.35 -3.71
C GLN A 31 -14.42 -32.39 -4.14
N ASP A 32 -14.45 -31.15 -3.60
CA ASP A 32 -15.49 -30.15 -3.87
C ASP A 32 -14.95 -28.91 -4.59
N ILE A 33 -14.74 -29.03 -5.91
CA ILE A 33 -14.41 -27.88 -6.78
C ILE A 33 -15.61 -27.54 -7.63
N GLY A 34 -16.07 -26.28 -7.56
CA GLY A 34 -17.06 -25.72 -8.48
C GLY A 34 -16.42 -25.18 -9.77
N PHE A 35 -17.23 -25.05 -10.82
CA PHE A 35 -16.78 -24.52 -12.11
C PHE A 35 -17.46 -23.21 -12.45
N ILE A 36 -16.67 -22.19 -12.83
CA ILE A 36 -17.14 -20.90 -13.31
C ILE A 36 -16.91 -20.79 -14.81
N TYR A 37 -17.93 -20.35 -15.53
CA TYR A 37 -17.83 -19.88 -16.91
C TYR A 37 -18.13 -18.39 -16.97
N LEU A 38 -17.14 -17.59 -17.36
CA LEU A 38 -17.29 -16.16 -17.61
C LEU A 38 -17.91 -15.99 -18.99
N VAL A 39 -19.11 -15.46 -19.06
CA VAL A 39 -19.88 -15.35 -20.32
C VAL A 39 -20.19 -13.90 -20.68
N LYS A 40 -19.70 -13.44 -21.83
CA LYS A 40 -19.97 -12.10 -22.33
C LYS A 40 -21.28 -12.08 -23.10
N TYR A 41 -22.12 -11.08 -22.84
CA TYR A 41 -23.39 -10.90 -23.59
C TYR A 41 -23.11 -10.77 -25.09
N ASN A 42 -23.90 -11.50 -25.91
CA ASN A 42 -23.80 -11.52 -27.39
C ASN A 42 -22.43 -11.88 -27.98
N ASP A 43 -21.54 -12.51 -27.23
CA ASP A 43 -20.23 -12.95 -27.73
C ASP A 43 -20.33 -14.28 -28.48
N LYS A 44 -19.87 -14.30 -29.74
CA LYS A 44 -19.84 -15.51 -30.57
C LYS A 44 -19.03 -16.65 -29.95
N ARG A 45 -18.07 -16.33 -29.08
CA ARG A 45 -17.25 -17.33 -28.36
C ARG A 45 -18.05 -18.16 -27.36
N ASN A 46 -19.22 -17.71 -26.93
CA ASN A 46 -20.10 -18.48 -26.07
C ASN A 46 -20.57 -19.80 -26.73
N LYS A 47 -20.56 -19.90 -28.07
CA LYS A 47 -20.82 -21.13 -28.80
C LYS A 47 -19.80 -22.24 -28.51
N ASN A 48 -18.61 -21.89 -28.01
CA ASN A 48 -17.55 -22.84 -27.62
C ASN A 48 -17.74 -23.41 -26.21
N LEU A 49 -18.77 -22.99 -25.48
CA LEU A 49 -19.15 -23.59 -24.21
C LEU A 49 -19.57 -25.05 -24.42
N PRO A 50 -19.37 -25.93 -23.41
CA PRO A 50 -19.90 -27.30 -23.46
C PRO A 50 -21.41 -27.27 -23.77
N LYS A 51 -21.87 -28.19 -24.59
CA LYS A 51 -23.26 -28.25 -25.13
C LYS A 51 -24.35 -28.02 -24.06
N LYS A 52 -24.22 -28.65 -22.89
CA LYS A 52 -25.14 -28.51 -21.75
C LYS A 52 -25.12 -27.07 -21.18
N ILE A 53 -23.92 -26.49 -21.04
CA ILE A 53 -23.72 -25.12 -20.55
C ILE A 53 -24.25 -24.11 -21.54
N TYR A 54 -23.99 -24.28 -22.84
CA TYR A 54 -24.48 -23.39 -23.90
C TYR A 54 -26.02 -23.41 -23.99
N LYS A 55 -26.65 -24.59 -23.86
CA LYS A 55 -28.11 -24.70 -23.80
C LYS A 55 -28.68 -23.92 -22.61
N PHE A 56 -28.09 -24.06 -21.44
CA PHE A 56 -28.48 -23.32 -20.25
C PHE A 56 -28.26 -21.82 -20.42
N TYR A 57 -27.11 -21.38 -20.93
CA TYR A 57 -26.85 -19.96 -21.26
C TYR A 57 -27.97 -19.38 -22.13
N ASN A 58 -28.30 -20.03 -23.23
CA ASN A 58 -29.32 -19.54 -24.15
C ASN A 58 -30.71 -19.42 -23.53
N SER A 59 -31.05 -20.28 -22.56
CA SER A 59 -32.36 -20.24 -21.91
C SER A 59 -32.53 -19.08 -20.94
N ILE A 60 -31.40 -18.50 -20.43
CA ILE A 60 -31.43 -17.51 -19.36
C ILE A 60 -30.78 -16.18 -19.71
N VAL A 61 -29.97 -16.09 -20.78
CA VAL A 61 -29.13 -14.90 -21.10
C VAL A 61 -29.91 -13.59 -21.18
N LYS A 62 -31.20 -13.62 -21.52
CA LYS A 62 -32.04 -12.42 -21.64
C LYS A 62 -32.49 -11.86 -20.30
N THR A 63 -32.51 -12.68 -19.23
CA THR A 63 -33.03 -12.32 -17.90
C THR A 63 -31.94 -11.93 -16.93
N TYR A 64 -30.64 -12.12 -17.28
CA TYR A 64 -29.51 -11.84 -16.39
C TYR A 64 -28.80 -10.53 -16.79
N GLU A 65 -28.32 -9.85 -15.77
CA GLU A 65 -27.57 -8.61 -15.88
C GLU A 65 -26.08 -8.82 -15.63
N ASP A 66 -25.28 -7.79 -15.91
CA ASP A 66 -23.84 -7.81 -15.62
C ASP A 66 -23.58 -7.94 -14.12
N GLY A 67 -22.76 -8.92 -13.74
CA GLY A 67 -22.44 -9.25 -12.34
C GLY A 67 -23.40 -10.25 -11.70
N ASP A 68 -24.33 -10.81 -12.45
CA ASP A 68 -25.18 -11.90 -11.98
C ASP A 68 -24.49 -13.24 -12.07
N ILE A 69 -24.93 -14.17 -11.18
CA ILE A 69 -24.44 -15.54 -11.08
C ILE A 69 -25.62 -16.49 -11.30
N ALA A 70 -25.57 -17.31 -12.34
CA ALA A 70 -26.57 -18.34 -12.60
C ALA A 70 -26.00 -19.74 -12.35
N TYR A 71 -26.55 -20.45 -11.37
CA TYR A 71 -26.15 -21.84 -11.07
C TYR A 71 -26.85 -22.84 -11.99
N LEU A 72 -26.08 -23.76 -12.57
CA LEU A 72 -26.61 -24.84 -13.40
C LEU A 72 -27.39 -25.85 -12.54
N PRO A 73 -28.68 -26.07 -12.79
CA PRO A 73 -29.49 -27.07 -12.07
C PRO A 73 -28.91 -28.47 -12.22
N ASN A 74 -29.02 -29.27 -11.17
CA ASN A 74 -28.72 -30.71 -11.18
C ASN A 74 -27.31 -31.07 -11.73
N SER A 75 -26.29 -30.21 -11.49
CA SER A 75 -24.92 -30.57 -11.81
C SER A 75 -24.27 -31.30 -10.64
N THR A 76 -23.56 -32.41 -10.94
CA THR A 76 -22.79 -33.20 -9.94
C THR A 76 -21.72 -32.36 -9.26
N ASN A 77 -21.09 -31.44 -10.02
CA ASN A 77 -20.24 -30.38 -9.48
C ASN A 77 -20.98 -29.06 -9.60
N LYS A 78 -20.97 -28.24 -8.56
CA LYS A 78 -21.55 -26.89 -8.64
C LYS A 78 -20.93 -26.15 -9.82
N THR A 79 -21.78 -25.74 -10.74
CA THR A 79 -21.36 -25.03 -11.96
C THR A 79 -22.18 -23.76 -12.08
N CYS A 80 -21.53 -22.63 -12.37
CA CYS A 80 -22.24 -21.38 -12.58
C CYS A 80 -21.72 -20.62 -13.80
N LEU A 81 -22.58 -19.75 -14.32
CA LEU A 81 -22.27 -18.73 -15.29
C LEU A 81 -22.17 -17.39 -14.58
N VAL A 82 -21.18 -16.58 -14.94
CA VAL A 82 -21.00 -15.19 -14.49
C VAL A 82 -21.15 -14.31 -15.71
N PHE A 83 -22.11 -13.39 -15.68
CA PHE A 83 -22.48 -12.55 -16.81
C PHE A 83 -21.76 -11.21 -16.81
N TYR A 84 -21.36 -10.75 -18.01
CA TYR A 84 -20.80 -9.42 -18.23
C TYR A 84 -20.96 -8.98 -19.69
N GLY A 85 -20.77 -7.70 -19.97
CA GLY A 85 -20.67 -7.18 -21.33
C GLY A 85 -21.96 -6.59 -21.89
N ARG A 86 -22.98 -6.41 -21.08
CA ARG A 86 -24.25 -5.79 -21.48
C ARG A 86 -24.22 -4.28 -21.25
N ASP A 87 -24.26 -3.84 -20.03
CA ASP A 87 -24.42 -2.42 -19.67
C ASP A 87 -23.31 -1.95 -18.71
N LYS A 88 -23.26 -2.51 -17.52
CA LYS A 88 -22.38 -2.05 -16.42
C LYS A 88 -20.92 -2.48 -16.60
N TYR A 89 -20.70 -3.74 -16.98
CA TYR A 89 -19.34 -4.31 -17.10
C TYR A 89 -19.06 -4.74 -18.54
N LYS A 90 -18.76 -3.80 -19.43
CA LYS A 90 -18.42 -4.10 -20.85
C LYS A 90 -17.23 -5.04 -21.01
N ASN A 91 -16.35 -5.12 -20.00
CA ASN A 91 -15.19 -6.00 -19.93
C ASN A 91 -15.09 -6.60 -18.53
N LEU A 92 -14.18 -7.58 -18.36
CA LEU A 92 -13.78 -8.08 -17.04
C LEU A 92 -13.01 -6.99 -16.29
N THR A 93 -13.44 -6.68 -15.07
CA THR A 93 -12.87 -5.61 -14.22
C THR A 93 -12.52 -6.14 -12.84
N ILE A 94 -11.73 -5.37 -12.11
CA ILE A 94 -11.42 -5.63 -10.69
C ILE A 94 -12.71 -5.60 -9.86
N GLU A 95 -13.57 -4.61 -10.08
CA GLU A 95 -14.85 -4.49 -9.38
C GLU A 95 -15.73 -5.72 -9.57
N LEU A 96 -15.87 -6.19 -10.82
CA LEU A 96 -16.65 -7.39 -11.13
C LEU A 96 -16.09 -8.61 -10.40
N GLY A 97 -14.77 -8.82 -10.44
CA GLY A 97 -14.11 -9.93 -9.74
C GLY A 97 -14.40 -9.92 -8.24
N SER A 98 -14.32 -8.74 -7.62
CA SER A 98 -14.60 -8.56 -6.18
C SER A 98 -16.06 -8.85 -5.85
N ILE A 99 -17.01 -8.29 -6.62
CA ILE A 99 -18.44 -8.50 -6.40
C ILE A 99 -18.81 -9.99 -6.54
N ILE A 100 -18.29 -10.67 -7.56
CA ILE A 100 -18.55 -12.11 -7.73
C ILE A 100 -17.95 -12.90 -6.57
N SER A 101 -16.73 -12.57 -6.16
CA SER A 101 -16.05 -13.22 -5.02
C SER A 101 -16.85 -13.08 -3.72
N SER A 102 -17.51 -11.94 -3.49
CA SER A 102 -18.31 -11.71 -2.29
C SER A 102 -19.68 -12.42 -2.31
N LYS A 103 -20.25 -12.64 -3.50
CA LYS A 103 -21.61 -13.19 -3.68
C LYS A 103 -21.66 -14.71 -3.92
N ILE A 104 -20.56 -15.31 -4.40
CA ILE A 104 -20.55 -16.72 -4.78
C ILE A 104 -20.58 -17.64 -3.56
N ILE A 105 -21.16 -18.82 -3.73
CA ILE A 105 -21.21 -19.84 -2.65
C ILE A 105 -19.80 -20.17 -2.17
N SER A 106 -19.60 -20.22 -0.84
CA SER A 106 -18.30 -20.49 -0.20
C SER A 106 -17.80 -21.91 -0.49
N MET A 107 -16.99 -22.04 -1.53
CA MET A 107 -16.26 -23.24 -1.91
C MET A 107 -15.09 -22.87 -2.86
N ASN A 108 -14.23 -23.84 -3.17
CA ASN A 108 -13.19 -23.61 -4.18
C ASN A 108 -13.79 -23.58 -5.59
N TRP A 109 -13.34 -22.68 -6.42
CA TRP A 109 -13.84 -22.49 -7.78
C TRP A 109 -12.72 -22.56 -8.82
N LEU A 110 -13.04 -23.04 -10.01
CA LEU A 110 -12.14 -23.11 -11.16
C LEU A 110 -12.80 -22.47 -12.38
N VAL A 111 -12.16 -21.47 -12.98
CA VAL A 111 -12.60 -20.88 -14.23
C VAL A 111 -12.30 -21.83 -15.39
N LYS A 112 -13.31 -22.22 -16.15
CA LYS A 112 -13.28 -23.25 -17.22
C LYS A 112 -13.41 -22.70 -18.64
N ASN A 113 -13.19 -21.41 -18.87
CA ASN A 113 -13.18 -20.88 -20.23
C ASN A 113 -12.03 -21.53 -21.05
N LYS A 114 -12.34 -22.01 -22.25
CA LYS A 114 -11.36 -22.70 -23.11
C LYS A 114 -10.28 -21.78 -23.66
N THR A 115 -10.59 -20.51 -23.82
CA THR A 115 -9.67 -19.49 -24.35
C THR A 115 -9.49 -18.39 -23.34
N LYS A 116 -8.29 -17.79 -23.28
CA LYS A 116 -8.00 -16.63 -22.45
C LYS A 116 -8.93 -15.48 -22.85
N LEU A 117 -9.63 -14.91 -21.87
CA LEU A 117 -10.51 -13.75 -22.08
C LEU A 117 -9.72 -12.45 -21.94
N LYS A 118 -10.13 -11.43 -22.69
CA LYS A 118 -9.54 -10.10 -22.57
C LYS A 118 -9.79 -9.57 -21.16
N HIS A 119 -8.74 -9.05 -20.52
CA HIS A 119 -8.79 -8.50 -19.15
C HIS A 119 -9.16 -9.49 -18.02
N GLU A 120 -9.03 -10.79 -18.22
CA GLU A 120 -9.32 -11.77 -17.17
C GLU A 120 -8.40 -11.60 -15.94
N ASP A 121 -7.19 -11.08 -16.12
CA ASP A 121 -6.25 -10.79 -15.03
C ASP A 121 -6.82 -9.76 -14.03
N TYR A 122 -7.59 -8.78 -14.48
CA TYR A 122 -8.30 -7.84 -13.60
C TYR A 122 -9.41 -8.51 -12.79
N PHE A 123 -10.13 -9.45 -13.40
CA PHE A 123 -11.13 -10.24 -12.67
C PHE A 123 -10.48 -11.06 -11.56
N TYR A 124 -9.37 -11.73 -11.83
CA TYR A 124 -8.64 -12.51 -10.83
C TYR A 124 -8.04 -11.64 -9.73
N LEU A 125 -7.53 -10.46 -10.09
CA LEU A 125 -7.03 -9.49 -9.13
C LEU A 125 -8.16 -9.05 -8.18
N GLY A 126 -9.32 -8.67 -8.72
CA GLY A 126 -10.48 -8.26 -7.93
C GLY A 126 -10.97 -9.38 -7.01
N TRP A 127 -11.06 -10.60 -7.53
CA TRP A 127 -11.40 -11.76 -6.70
C TRP A 127 -10.44 -11.91 -5.51
N GLY A 128 -9.13 -11.87 -5.78
CA GLY A 128 -8.12 -11.99 -4.74
C GLY A 128 -8.21 -10.85 -3.71
N LEU A 129 -8.32 -9.60 -4.14
CA LEU A 129 -8.44 -8.45 -3.24
C LEU A 129 -9.61 -8.59 -2.26
N GLU A 130 -10.76 -9.14 -2.70
CA GLU A 130 -11.94 -9.37 -1.86
C GLU A 130 -11.71 -10.46 -0.81
N GLN A 131 -10.83 -11.42 -1.08
CA GLN A 131 -10.56 -12.55 -0.18
C GLN A 131 -9.65 -12.19 0.99
N TYR A 132 -9.07 -10.98 1.00
CA TYR A 132 -8.27 -10.56 2.13
C TYR A 132 -9.09 -10.48 3.42
N LYS A 133 -8.61 -11.11 4.48
CA LYS A 133 -9.18 -11.04 5.84
C LYS A 133 -8.05 -11.00 6.86
N PHE A 134 -8.09 -10.03 7.77
CA PHE A 134 -7.15 -9.97 8.87
C PHE A 134 -7.44 -11.09 9.88
N ASN A 135 -6.51 -12.03 10.02
CA ASN A 135 -6.74 -13.31 10.72
C ASN A 135 -5.96 -13.47 12.03
N ASN A 136 -5.09 -12.54 12.41
CA ASN A 136 -4.18 -12.73 13.55
C ASN A 136 -4.89 -13.00 14.89
N TYR A 137 -6.12 -12.50 15.05
CA TYR A 137 -6.90 -12.63 16.29
C TYR A 137 -8.18 -13.44 16.18
N LYS A 138 -8.57 -13.82 14.94
CA LYS A 138 -9.78 -14.61 14.67
C LYS A 138 -9.54 -15.55 13.49
N ASN A 139 -9.94 -16.80 13.63
CA ASN A 139 -9.88 -17.78 12.53
C ASN A 139 -10.98 -17.50 11.50
N LEU A 140 -10.62 -16.85 10.41
CA LEU A 140 -11.52 -16.60 9.28
C LEU A 140 -11.17 -17.50 8.09
N LYS A 141 -12.18 -18.03 7.39
CA LYS A 141 -11.98 -18.86 6.19
C LYS A 141 -12.04 -17.98 4.94
N SER A 142 -11.11 -18.18 4.02
CA SER A 142 -11.10 -17.56 2.68
C SER A 142 -11.69 -18.51 1.65
N ILE A 143 -12.28 -17.95 0.58
CA ILE A 143 -12.77 -18.70 -0.58
C ILE A 143 -11.67 -18.70 -1.64
N LEU A 144 -11.19 -19.88 -2.00
CA LEU A 144 -10.12 -20.03 -2.97
C LEU A 144 -10.66 -20.00 -4.39
N LEU A 145 -10.02 -19.25 -5.27
CA LEU A 145 -10.16 -19.37 -6.71
C LEU A 145 -8.98 -20.16 -7.25
N SER A 146 -9.19 -21.44 -7.49
CA SER A 146 -8.23 -22.21 -8.23
C SER A 146 -8.37 -21.88 -9.71
N ASN A 147 -7.31 -21.41 -10.31
CA ASN A 147 -7.22 -21.40 -11.74
C ASN A 147 -5.80 -21.78 -12.19
N ASN A 148 -5.65 -22.11 -13.47
CA ASN A 148 -4.34 -22.30 -14.09
C ASN A 148 -3.59 -20.97 -14.28
N VAL A 149 -3.92 -19.92 -13.49
CA VAL A 149 -3.25 -18.63 -13.53
C VAL A 149 -1.91 -18.77 -12.84
N LYS A 150 -0.96 -19.27 -13.57
CA LYS A 150 0.46 -19.05 -13.33
C LYS A 150 0.82 -17.59 -13.67
N ASN A 151 -0.09 -16.64 -13.44
CA ASN A 151 0.23 -15.24 -13.65
C ASN A 151 0.98 -14.74 -12.43
N THR A 152 2.28 -14.79 -12.51
CA THR A 152 3.21 -14.34 -11.48
C THR A 152 2.98 -12.88 -11.09
N ILE A 153 2.51 -12.03 -11.99
CA ILE A 153 2.27 -10.60 -11.73
C ILE A 153 1.05 -10.42 -10.80
N THR A 154 -0.09 -11.01 -11.12
CA THR A 154 -1.30 -10.88 -10.27
C THR A 154 -1.07 -11.43 -8.87
N SER A 155 -0.42 -12.59 -8.75
CA SER A 155 -0.09 -13.18 -7.44
C SER A 155 0.90 -12.33 -6.66
N SER A 156 1.90 -11.74 -7.32
CA SER A 156 2.87 -10.85 -6.68
C SER A 156 2.21 -9.55 -6.20
N ILE A 157 1.27 -9.00 -6.97
CA ILE A 157 0.49 -7.82 -6.56
C ILE A 157 -0.35 -8.16 -5.32
N LEU A 158 -1.10 -9.25 -5.36
CA LEU A 158 -1.96 -9.65 -4.22
C LEU A 158 -1.15 -9.91 -2.96
N SER A 159 -0.06 -10.64 -3.04
CA SER A 159 0.78 -10.95 -1.88
C SER A 159 1.42 -9.69 -1.30
N GLY A 160 1.89 -8.75 -2.13
CA GLY A 160 2.42 -7.47 -1.68
C GLY A 160 1.35 -6.62 -0.98
N ILE A 161 0.16 -6.49 -1.57
CA ILE A 161 -0.96 -5.75 -0.97
C ILE A 161 -1.40 -6.39 0.35
N TYR A 162 -1.51 -7.71 0.42
CA TYR A 162 -1.89 -8.41 1.64
C TYR A 162 -0.88 -8.17 2.76
N TYR A 163 0.42 -8.26 2.45
CA TYR A 163 1.47 -7.98 3.42
C TYR A 163 1.37 -6.56 3.97
N GLY A 164 1.23 -5.56 3.09
CA GLY A 164 1.07 -4.17 3.54
C GLY A 164 -0.19 -3.98 4.39
N LYS A 165 -1.32 -4.60 4.01
CA LYS A 165 -2.56 -4.54 4.81
C LYS A 165 -2.41 -5.22 6.18
N GLU A 166 -1.69 -6.35 6.26
CA GLU A 166 -1.41 -7.01 7.55
C GLU A 166 -0.62 -6.09 8.48
N LEU A 167 0.47 -5.46 8.00
CA LEU A 167 1.27 -4.55 8.80
C LEU A 167 0.42 -3.42 9.40
N ILE A 168 -0.46 -2.81 8.59
CA ILE A 168 -1.34 -1.71 9.05
C ILE A 168 -2.41 -2.20 10.04
N ASN A 169 -2.90 -3.42 9.88
CA ASN A 169 -3.99 -3.93 10.70
C ASN A 169 -3.55 -4.42 12.08
N ILE A 170 -2.29 -4.81 12.24
CA ILE A 170 -1.74 -5.20 13.54
C ILE A 170 -1.86 -4.02 14.52
N PRO A 171 -2.40 -4.23 15.73
CA PRO A 171 -2.44 -3.21 16.75
C PRO A 171 -1.06 -2.69 17.12
N SER A 172 -0.94 -1.41 17.51
CA SER A 172 0.34 -0.79 17.85
C SER A 172 1.01 -1.39 19.09
N SER A 173 0.25 -2.08 19.97
CA SER A 173 0.82 -2.90 21.03
C SER A 173 1.74 -4.03 20.54
N ASP A 174 1.51 -4.48 19.28
CA ASP A 174 2.24 -5.58 18.65
C ASP A 174 3.04 -5.09 17.43
N MET A 175 2.86 -3.84 17.00
CA MET A 175 3.52 -3.21 15.85
C MET A 175 4.10 -1.84 16.24
N GLY A 176 5.03 -1.85 17.21
CA GLY A 176 5.89 -0.70 17.50
C GLY A 176 7.11 -0.67 16.56
N PRO A 177 8.01 0.33 16.72
CA PRO A 177 9.25 0.45 15.95
C PRO A 177 10.12 -0.81 15.92
N GLU A 178 10.21 -1.54 17.03
CA GLU A 178 10.97 -2.81 17.10
C GLU A 178 10.29 -3.94 16.32
N ALA A 179 8.97 -4.03 16.39
CA ALA A 179 8.23 -5.04 15.64
C ALA A 179 8.28 -4.75 14.13
N LEU A 180 8.24 -3.47 13.74
CA LEU A 180 8.43 -3.07 12.35
C LEU A 180 9.86 -3.40 11.87
N GLU A 181 10.89 -3.18 12.70
CA GLU A 181 12.26 -3.61 12.41
C GLU A 181 12.33 -5.12 12.17
N ARG A 182 11.78 -5.94 13.07
CA ARG A 182 11.76 -7.41 12.91
C ARG A 182 11.05 -7.82 11.61
N SER A 183 9.88 -7.27 11.36
CA SER A 183 9.14 -7.53 10.09
C SER A 183 9.93 -7.13 8.86
N PHE A 184 10.69 -6.04 8.93
CA PHE A 184 11.56 -5.56 7.87
C PHE A 184 12.76 -6.49 7.63
N ILE A 185 13.41 -6.97 8.69
CA ILE A 185 14.51 -7.94 8.61
C ILE A 185 14.00 -9.23 7.97
N ASP A 186 12.89 -9.76 8.47
CA ASP A 186 12.24 -10.95 7.90
C ASP A 186 11.92 -10.79 6.42
N PHE A 187 11.44 -9.60 6.02
CA PHE A 187 11.19 -9.25 4.63
C PHE A 187 12.48 -9.25 3.80
N ALA A 188 13.53 -8.63 4.30
CA ALA A 188 14.82 -8.55 3.62
C ALA A 188 15.44 -9.95 3.44
N ASP A 189 15.42 -10.79 4.49
CA ASP A 189 15.91 -12.17 4.45
C ASP A 189 15.13 -13.05 3.46
N TYR A 190 13.80 -12.95 3.48
CA TYR A 190 12.94 -13.66 2.51
C TYR A 190 13.30 -13.32 1.06
N HIS A 191 13.60 -12.06 0.79
CA HIS A 191 13.96 -11.55 -0.53
C HIS A 191 15.47 -11.63 -0.84
N LYS A 192 16.28 -12.12 0.11
CA LYS A 192 17.75 -12.16 0.01
C LYS A 192 18.34 -10.77 -0.28
N ALA A 193 17.74 -9.74 0.30
CA ALA A 193 18.19 -8.38 0.23
C ALA A 193 19.21 -8.09 1.35
N LYS A 194 20.19 -7.23 1.07
CA LYS A 194 21.13 -6.76 2.11
C LYS A 194 20.48 -5.63 2.88
N TYR A 195 20.47 -5.70 4.20
CA TYR A 195 19.88 -4.66 5.04
C TYR A 195 20.89 -4.06 6.01
N ASN A 196 20.55 -2.88 6.51
CA ASN A 196 21.24 -2.17 7.57
C ASN A 196 20.20 -1.49 8.48
N ILE A 197 20.45 -1.48 9.79
CA ILE A 197 19.60 -0.84 10.79
C ILE A 197 20.40 0.23 11.51
N ILE A 198 20.01 1.48 11.32
CA ILE A 198 20.65 2.65 11.95
C ILE A 198 19.84 3.04 13.18
N LYS A 199 20.48 3.09 14.35
CA LYS A 199 19.84 3.40 15.65
C LYS A 199 20.80 4.02 16.66
N ASN A 200 20.31 4.34 17.86
CA ASN A 200 21.08 4.89 18.96
C ASN A 200 21.79 6.21 18.59
N LEU A 201 23.09 6.28 18.89
CA LEU A 201 23.89 7.48 18.62
C LEU A 201 23.96 7.85 17.13
N GLU A 202 23.87 6.89 16.23
CA GLU A 202 23.88 7.20 14.79
C GLU A 202 22.60 7.95 14.37
N ILE A 203 21.43 7.53 14.89
CA ILE A 203 20.18 8.28 14.64
C ILE A 203 20.31 9.70 15.21
N LYS A 204 20.75 9.82 16.46
CA LYS A 204 20.89 11.13 17.12
C LYS A 204 21.83 12.08 16.36
N ASN A 205 22.96 11.55 15.86
CA ASN A 205 24.01 12.39 15.24
C ASN A 205 23.75 12.66 13.75
N PHE A 206 23.15 11.73 13.01
CA PHE A 206 23.04 11.81 11.56
C PHE A 206 21.60 11.99 11.04
N PHE A 207 20.59 11.79 11.90
CA PHE A 207 19.18 11.91 11.56
C PHE A 207 18.42 12.62 12.70
N PRO A 208 18.78 13.87 13.00
CA PRO A 208 18.33 14.54 14.21
C PRO A 208 16.83 14.81 14.27
N LEU A 209 16.14 14.94 13.12
CA LEU A 209 14.68 15.09 13.09
C LEU A 209 13.99 13.74 13.37
N ILE A 210 14.54 12.61 12.91
CA ILE A 210 14.03 11.28 13.28
C ILE A 210 14.18 11.09 14.79
N HIS A 211 15.35 11.46 15.34
CA HIS A 211 15.59 11.40 16.78
C HIS A 211 14.62 12.32 17.55
N ALA A 212 14.41 13.56 17.08
CA ALA A 212 13.55 14.54 17.75
C ALA A 212 12.11 14.00 17.92
N VAL A 213 11.56 13.36 16.90
CA VAL A 213 10.21 12.75 16.93
C VAL A 213 10.18 11.56 17.89
N GLY A 214 11.12 10.60 17.76
CA GLY A 214 11.04 9.33 18.47
C GLY A 214 11.59 9.34 19.91
N LYS A 215 12.33 10.35 20.33
CA LYS A 215 13.00 10.37 21.64
C LYS A 215 12.06 10.42 22.85
N GLY A 216 10.78 10.72 22.64
CA GLY A 216 9.75 10.72 23.70
C GLY A 216 9.20 9.33 24.01
N SER A 217 9.41 8.37 23.10
CA SER A 217 8.92 6.99 23.24
C SER A 217 9.87 6.11 24.07
N VAL A 218 9.33 5.03 24.64
CA VAL A 218 10.11 3.97 25.28
C VAL A 218 10.91 3.19 24.24
N GLU A 219 10.31 2.94 23.06
CA GLU A 219 11.03 2.32 21.95
C GLU A 219 11.84 3.35 21.17
N GLU A 220 13.13 3.09 21.00
CA GLU A 220 14.04 4.01 20.32
C GLU A 220 13.72 4.17 18.82
N PRO A 221 13.90 5.39 18.27
CA PRO A 221 13.78 5.63 16.85
C PRO A 221 14.87 4.93 16.06
N ARG A 222 14.56 4.51 14.84
CA ARG A 222 15.50 3.84 13.94
C ARG A 222 15.23 4.13 12.49
N LEU A 223 16.24 4.00 11.64
CA LEU A 223 16.12 4.01 10.19
C LEU A 223 16.44 2.61 9.67
N LEU A 224 15.48 2.01 8.98
CA LEU A 224 15.57 0.70 8.37
C LEU A 224 15.95 0.88 6.89
N GLU A 225 16.99 0.21 6.44
CA GLU A 225 17.49 0.28 5.06
C GLU A 225 17.69 -1.12 4.50
N PHE A 226 17.22 -1.39 3.27
CA PHE A 226 17.68 -2.54 2.51
C PHE A 226 18.00 -2.18 1.06
N ASN A 227 18.83 -3.03 0.44
CA ASN A 227 19.25 -2.91 -0.95
C ASN A 227 19.02 -4.25 -1.66
N TRP A 228 18.45 -4.18 -2.87
CA TRP A 228 18.21 -5.34 -3.72
C TRP A 228 18.46 -5.01 -5.19
N GLY A 229 18.89 -6.01 -5.98
CA GLY A 229 19.19 -5.85 -7.39
C GLY A 229 20.67 -5.66 -7.66
N LYS A 230 21.02 -5.27 -8.89
CA LYS A 230 22.39 -5.08 -9.32
C LYS A 230 22.78 -3.60 -9.30
N ALA A 231 23.98 -3.27 -8.83
CA ALA A 231 24.47 -1.89 -8.79
C ALA A 231 24.53 -1.21 -10.19
N ALA A 232 24.64 -1.99 -11.26
CA ALA A 232 24.65 -1.49 -12.63
C ALA A 232 23.24 -1.14 -13.17
N ASP A 233 22.17 -1.63 -12.52
CA ASP A 233 20.81 -1.28 -12.93
C ASP A 233 20.42 0.11 -12.39
N PRO A 234 19.42 0.79 -12.96
CA PRO A 234 18.99 2.13 -12.51
C PRO A 234 18.57 2.14 -11.04
N LEU A 235 19.11 3.11 -10.27
CA LEU A 235 18.80 3.24 -8.85
C LEU A 235 17.41 3.85 -8.66
N VAL A 236 16.53 3.10 -7.99
CA VAL A 236 15.22 3.53 -7.53
C VAL A 236 15.21 3.48 -6.01
N ILE A 237 14.85 4.58 -5.37
CA ILE A 237 14.75 4.66 -3.91
C ILE A 237 13.30 4.86 -3.51
N LEU A 238 12.83 4.00 -2.59
CA LEU A 238 11.52 4.09 -1.97
C LEU A 238 11.68 4.51 -0.52
N VAL A 239 10.96 5.54 -0.10
CA VAL A 239 10.94 6.03 1.28
C VAL A 239 9.52 5.86 1.84
N GLY A 240 9.40 5.28 3.03
CA GLY A 240 8.09 5.05 3.66
C GLY A 240 7.98 5.65 5.05
N LYS A 241 7.01 6.56 5.29
CA LYS A 241 6.72 7.04 6.64
C LYS A 241 6.39 5.85 7.56
N GLY A 242 7.15 5.68 8.64
CA GLY A 242 7.05 4.56 9.59
C GLY A 242 6.68 5.01 11.00
N VAL A 243 5.69 5.89 11.16
CA VAL A 243 5.16 6.26 12.49
C VAL A 243 4.23 5.14 12.96
N CYS A 244 4.71 4.25 13.85
CA CYS A 244 3.98 3.05 14.28
C CYS A 244 2.73 3.38 15.07
N PHE A 245 2.79 4.45 15.88
CA PHE A 245 1.61 5.09 16.47
C PHE A 245 1.84 6.59 16.61
N ASP A 246 0.80 7.37 16.33
CA ASP A 246 0.84 8.82 16.40
C ASP A 246 -0.19 9.35 17.39
N THR A 247 0.30 9.81 18.56
CA THR A 247 -0.51 10.48 19.56
C THR A 247 -0.73 11.97 19.24
N GLY A 248 0.06 12.52 18.29
CA GLY A 248 0.23 13.94 18.06
C GLY A 248 1.39 14.55 18.87
N GLY A 249 2.02 13.77 19.72
CA GLY A 249 3.01 14.28 20.68
C GLY A 249 2.33 15.19 21.71
N LEU A 250 2.97 16.31 22.08
CA LEU A 250 2.39 17.25 23.03
C LEU A 250 1.19 18.03 22.48
N ASP A 251 1.08 18.18 21.14
CA ASP A 251 -0.14 18.64 20.47
C ASP A 251 -1.11 17.46 20.30
N LEU A 252 -1.59 16.95 21.43
CA LEU A 252 -2.33 15.70 21.56
C LEU A 252 -3.58 15.66 20.68
N LYS A 253 -3.69 14.63 19.86
CA LYS A 253 -4.87 14.40 19.03
C LYS A 253 -6.15 14.19 19.87
N PRO A 254 -7.29 14.76 19.48
CA PRO A 254 -8.60 14.33 19.97
C PRO A 254 -8.81 12.83 19.75
N SER A 255 -9.45 12.15 20.72
CA SER A 255 -9.59 10.68 20.73
C SER A 255 -10.19 10.09 19.44
N GLN A 256 -11.13 10.80 18.81
CA GLN A 256 -11.74 10.39 17.54
C GLN A 256 -10.75 10.31 16.37
N PHE A 257 -9.70 11.14 16.37
CA PHE A 257 -8.66 11.13 15.35
C PHE A 257 -7.50 10.19 15.70
N MET A 258 -7.27 9.95 17.00
CA MET A 258 -6.20 9.08 17.49
C MET A 258 -6.49 7.59 17.29
N ARG A 259 -7.76 7.17 17.36
CA ARG A 259 -8.17 5.74 17.37
C ARG A 259 -7.53 4.87 16.30
N ASN A 260 -7.36 5.40 15.10
CA ASN A 260 -6.84 4.64 13.96
C ASN A 260 -5.35 4.93 13.67
N MET A 261 -4.63 5.57 14.58
CA MET A 261 -3.25 6.01 14.34
C MET A 261 -2.21 4.88 14.29
N LYS A 262 -2.60 3.64 14.55
CA LYS A 262 -1.82 2.45 14.17
C LYS A 262 -1.57 2.36 12.64
N LYS A 263 -2.40 3.05 11.83
CA LYS A 263 -2.24 3.14 10.38
C LYS A 263 -1.12 4.10 9.94
N ASP A 264 -0.53 4.85 10.86
CA ASP A 264 0.36 5.95 10.51
C ASP A 264 1.75 5.50 10.01
N MET A 265 1.98 4.21 10.04
CA MET A 265 3.05 3.50 9.33
C MET A 265 2.61 2.98 7.93
N GLY A 266 1.49 3.44 7.43
CA GLY A 266 0.94 3.04 6.12
C GLY A 266 1.85 3.40 4.95
N GLY A 267 2.69 4.43 5.09
CA GLY A 267 3.75 4.74 4.13
C GLY A 267 4.79 3.62 4.05
N ALA A 268 5.29 3.16 5.20
CA ALA A 268 6.20 2.02 5.30
C ALA A 268 5.58 0.74 4.71
N ALA A 269 4.32 0.46 5.06
CA ALA A 269 3.58 -0.68 4.53
C ALA A 269 3.42 -0.62 3.00
N SER A 270 3.16 0.56 2.44
CA SER A 270 3.04 0.78 0.99
C SER A 270 4.35 0.55 0.26
N VAL A 271 5.48 1.06 0.77
CA VAL A 271 6.78 0.85 0.11
C VAL A 271 7.26 -0.59 0.23
N LEU A 272 6.98 -1.30 1.32
CA LEU A 272 7.26 -2.72 1.45
C LEU A 272 6.39 -3.56 0.51
N SER A 273 5.11 -3.23 0.38
CA SER A 273 4.21 -3.82 -0.62
C SER A 273 4.74 -3.65 -2.04
N LEU A 274 5.14 -2.42 -2.41
CA LEU A 274 5.71 -2.09 -3.71
C LEU A 274 7.05 -2.82 -3.95
N ALA A 275 7.93 -2.83 -2.97
CA ALA A 275 9.21 -3.54 -3.04
C ALA A 275 9.01 -5.04 -3.27
N HIS A 276 8.05 -5.66 -2.57
CA HIS A 276 7.68 -7.07 -2.81
C HIS A 276 7.29 -7.31 -4.26
N ILE A 277 6.41 -6.47 -4.81
CA ILE A 277 5.95 -6.59 -6.21
C ILE A 277 7.13 -6.45 -7.18
N ILE A 278 7.98 -5.43 -6.99
CA ILE A 278 9.17 -5.19 -7.82
C ILE A 278 10.09 -6.42 -7.83
N ILE A 279 10.37 -6.97 -6.66
CA ILE A 279 11.28 -8.11 -6.48
C ILE A 279 10.70 -9.38 -7.08
N GLN A 280 9.43 -9.70 -6.77
CA GLN A 280 8.76 -10.90 -7.26
C GLN A 280 8.57 -10.88 -8.78
N CYS A 281 8.30 -9.71 -9.35
CA CYS A 281 8.22 -9.53 -10.79
C CYS A 281 9.59 -9.40 -11.46
N LYS A 282 10.70 -9.47 -10.70
CA LYS A 282 12.09 -9.42 -11.19
C LYS A 282 12.37 -8.20 -12.06
N LEU A 283 11.85 -7.04 -11.64
CA LEU A 283 12.11 -5.80 -12.35
C LEU A 283 13.61 -5.46 -12.30
N ARG A 284 14.19 -5.03 -13.42
CA ARG A 284 15.62 -4.72 -13.53
C ARG A 284 15.93 -3.34 -12.95
N VAL A 285 16.05 -3.26 -11.63
CA VAL A 285 16.38 -2.05 -10.87
C VAL A 285 17.38 -2.36 -9.77
N ASN A 286 18.18 -1.35 -9.42
CA ASN A 286 18.88 -1.28 -8.14
C ASN A 286 17.92 -0.63 -7.15
N LEU A 287 17.28 -1.44 -6.30
CA LEU A 287 16.24 -0.99 -5.37
C LEU A 287 16.85 -0.74 -4.00
N LYS A 288 16.63 0.48 -3.48
CA LYS A 288 16.88 0.83 -2.07
C LYS A 288 15.57 1.19 -1.40
N VAL A 289 15.32 0.69 -0.21
CA VAL A 289 14.15 1.06 0.62
C VAL A 289 14.62 1.63 1.94
N LEU A 290 14.02 2.75 2.34
CA LEU A 290 14.33 3.47 3.58
C LEU A 290 13.04 3.71 4.38
N ILE A 291 13.03 3.30 5.66
CA ILE A 291 11.87 3.46 6.53
C ILE A 291 12.34 4.04 7.87
N PRO A 292 12.09 5.33 8.14
CA PRO A 292 12.25 5.87 9.49
C PRO A 292 11.11 5.33 10.37
N ALA A 293 11.44 4.48 11.33
CA ALA A 293 10.50 3.83 12.25
C ALA A 293 10.55 4.50 13.63
N VAL A 294 9.42 5.09 14.05
CA VAL A 294 9.28 5.84 15.30
C VAL A 294 7.88 5.67 15.89
N ASN A 295 7.71 5.99 17.17
CA ASN A 295 6.45 6.42 17.74
C ASN A 295 6.49 7.94 17.99
N ASN A 296 5.39 8.63 17.76
CA ASN A 296 5.20 10.01 18.22
C ASN A 296 4.42 9.96 19.54
N ASP A 297 5.15 9.73 20.63
CA ASP A 297 4.60 9.51 21.97
C ASP A 297 4.75 10.72 22.88
N ILE A 298 3.91 10.77 23.92
CA ILE A 298 4.05 11.67 25.04
C ILE A 298 4.99 11.05 26.06
N GLY A 299 6.11 11.74 26.31
CA GLY A 299 7.10 11.29 27.29
C GLY A 299 7.93 12.45 27.81
N PRO A 300 8.78 12.21 28.80
CA PRO A 300 9.59 13.27 29.46
C PRO A 300 10.56 13.97 28.49
N SER A 301 10.93 13.30 27.40
CA SER A 301 11.88 13.81 26.40
C SER A 301 11.22 14.22 25.09
N SER A 302 9.87 14.21 24.99
CA SER A 302 9.16 14.60 23.76
C SER A 302 9.55 15.98 23.29
N MET A 303 9.58 16.17 21.96
CA MET A 303 9.76 17.49 21.36
C MET A 303 8.56 18.39 21.70
N ARG A 304 8.81 19.70 21.78
CA ARG A 304 7.84 20.71 22.20
C ARG A 304 7.57 21.69 21.06
N PRO A 305 6.36 22.24 20.96
CA PRO A 305 6.14 23.42 20.13
C PRO A 305 7.12 24.55 20.50
N GLY A 306 7.73 25.17 19.51
CA GLY A 306 8.78 26.19 19.67
C GLY A 306 10.20 25.63 19.78
N ASP A 307 10.41 24.31 19.92
CA ASP A 307 11.75 23.73 19.82
C ASP A 307 12.33 23.93 18.41
N VAL A 308 13.65 24.09 18.34
CA VAL A 308 14.40 24.18 17.08
C VAL A 308 15.40 23.03 16.99
N TYR A 309 15.36 22.27 15.90
CA TYR A 309 16.27 21.17 15.63
C TYR A 309 17.03 21.39 14.33
N ASN A 310 18.29 20.98 14.29
CA ASN A 310 19.00 20.80 13.04
C ASN A 310 18.41 19.63 12.26
N SER A 311 18.38 19.74 10.95
CA SER A 311 18.10 18.61 10.07
C SER A 311 19.38 17.97 9.55
N ARG A 312 19.28 16.79 8.94
CA ARG A 312 20.39 16.16 8.23
C ARG A 312 20.92 17.04 7.08
N LEU A 313 20.09 17.85 6.46
CA LEU A 313 20.50 18.81 5.43
C LEU A 313 21.37 19.96 5.98
N GLY A 314 21.33 20.19 7.29
CA GLY A 314 22.04 21.28 7.97
C GLY A 314 21.20 22.54 8.18
N ILE A 315 19.96 22.59 7.66
CA ILE A 315 19.03 23.69 7.95
C ILE A 315 18.31 23.43 9.29
N THR A 316 17.98 24.50 9.98
CA THR A 316 17.23 24.44 11.24
C THR A 316 15.74 24.44 11.00
N VAL A 317 15.00 23.67 11.81
CA VAL A 317 13.55 23.50 11.72
C VAL A 317 12.92 23.84 13.07
N GLU A 318 12.05 24.83 13.08
CA GLU A 318 11.18 25.13 14.21
C GLU A 318 10.00 24.15 14.22
N ILE A 319 9.68 23.64 15.40
CA ILE A 319 8.51 22.78 15.62
C ILE A 319 7.31 23.65 15.94
N GLY A 320 6.54 24.02 14.94
CA GLY A 320 5.30 24.76 15.14
C GLY A 320 4.15 23.86 15.62
N ASN A 321 4.21 22.55 15.30
CA ASN A 321 3.24 21.56 15.75
C ASN A 321 3.87 20.16 15.80
N THR A 322 3.77 19.49 16.95
CA THR A 322 4.33 18.15 17.16
C THR A 322 3.53 17.05 16.44
N ASP A 323 2.28 17.31 16.02
CA ASP A 323 1.44 16.43 15.20
C ASP A 323 1.79 16.49 13.69
N ALA A 324 2.82 17.28 13.34
CA ALA A 324 3.42 17.31 12.01
C ALA A 324 4.79 16.59 11.99
N GLU A 325 4.87 15.44 12.64
CA GLU A 325 6.05 14.60 12.88
C GLU A 325 6.49 13.83 11.63
N GLY A 326 5.52 13.38 10.82
CA GLY A 326 5.79 12.57 9.63
C GLY A 326 6.70 13.28 8.64
N ARG A 327 6.49 14.57 8.40
CA ARG A 327 7.36 15.35 7.51
C ARG A 327 8.76 15.56 8.08
N LEU A 328 8.92 15.57 9.40
CA LEU A 328 10.23 15.68 10.05
C LEU A 328 11.08 14.43 9.81
N ILE A 329 10.54 13.24 10.06
CA ILE A 329 11.25 12.00 9.83
C ILE A 329 11.53 11.76 8.34
N LEU A 330 10.62 12.20 7.45
CA LEU A 330 10.82 12.14 6.00
C LEU A 330 11.90 13.11 5.53
N ALA A 331 12.01 14.31 6.10
CA ALA A 331 13.01 15.31 5.73
C ALA A 331 14.45 14.75 5.81
N ASP A 332 14.81 14.16 6.95
CA ASP A 332 16.13 13.55 7.12
C ASP A 332 16.32 12.33 6.19
N THR A 333 15.27 11.52 6.05
CA THR A 333 15.34 10.32 5.20
C THR A 333 15.45 10.68 3.72
N LEU A 334 14.70 11.69 3.25
CA LEU A 334 14.76 12.18 1.86
C LEU A 334 16.12 12.82 1.54
N THR A 335 16.67 13.61 2.48
CA THR A 335 18.05 14.15 2.33
C THR A 335 19.06 13.01 2.18
N TYR A 336 18.92 11.95 2.98
CA TYR A 336 19.79 10.77 2.86
C TYR A 336 19.60 10.05 1.53
N ALA A 337 18.35 9.84 1.13
CA ALA A 337 17.99 9.20 -0.13
C ALA A 337 18.54 9.98 -1.35
N ASP A 338 18.36 11.31 -1.34
CA ASP A 338 18.80 12.19 -2.43
C ASP A 338 20.34 12.20 -2.62
N SER A 339 21.09 11.97 -1.52
CA SER A 339 22.57 11.90 -1.59
C SER A 339 23.09 10.78 -2.48
N PHE A 340 22.31 9.73 -2.72
CA PHE A 340 22.65 8.63 -3.64
C PHE A 340 22.37 8.96 -5.11
N LYS A 341 21.79 10.12 -5.42
CA LYS A 341 21.45 10.57 -6.79
C LYS A 341 20.62 9.52 -7.55
N PRO A 342 19.45 9.11 -7.03
CA PRO A 342 18.63 8.09 -7.67
C PRO A 342 18.10 8.59 -9.03
N LYS A 343 17.79 7.64 -9.92
CA LYS A 343 17.05 7.92 -11.15
C LYS A 343 15.59 8.24 -10.86
N LEU A 344 15.05 7.67 -9.77
CA LEU A 344 13.69 7.90 -9.30
C LEU A 344 13.66 7.78 -7.78
N LEU A 345 13.14 8.80 -7.11
CA LEU A 345 12.90 8.86 -5.67
C LEU A 345 11.40 8.95 -5.42
N ILE A 346 10.86 8.00 -4.68
CA ILE A 346 9.43 7.94 -4.40
C ILE A 346 9.22 7.80 -2.90
N ASP A 347 8.38 8.64 -2.31
CA ASP A 347 7.97 8.42 -0.94
C ASP A 347 6.46 8.27 -0.80
N PHE A 348 6.07 7.42 0.16
CA PHE A 348 4.70 7.22 0.59
C PHE A 348 4.56 7.63 2.05
N ALA A 349 3.53 8.40 2.35
CA ALA A 349 3.24 8.82 3.70
C ALA A 349 1.75 8.95 3.96
N THR A 350 1.33 8.61 5.16
CA THR A 350 0.04 8.99 5.72
C THR A 350 0.19 10.38 6.34
N LEU A 351 0.41 11.38 5.46
CA LEU A 351 1.00 12.64 5.90
C LEU A 351 -0.01 13.65 6.41
N THR A 352 -1.11 13.85 5.67
CA THR A 352 -2.04 14.92 6.01
C THR A 352 -3.52 14.51 6.00
N GLY A 353 -4.27 15.03 6.97
CA GLY A 353 -5.72 15.02 6.90
C GLY A 353 -6.26 15.89 5.77
N ALA A 354 -5.50 16.91 5.37
CA ALA A 354 -5.88 17.88 4.33
C ALA A 354 -6.01 17.23 2.94
N ALA A 355 -5.10 16.31 2.57
CA ALA A 355 -5.22 15.54 1.33
C ALA A 355 -6.52 14.73 1.29
N ARG A 356 -6.88 14.07 2.39
CA ARG A 356 -8.13 13.32 2.53
C ARG A 356 -9.37 14.22 2.47
N VAL A 357 -9.31 15.41 3.06
CA VAL A 357 -10.42 16.38 2.99
C VAL A 357 -10.62 16.85 1.54
N ALA A 358 -9.54 17.05 0.80
CA ALA A 358 -9.59 17.49 -0.60
C ALA A 358 -10.08 16.40 -1.57
N LEU A 359 -9.58 15.16 -1.42
CA LEU A 359 -9.73 14.08 -2.42
C LEU A 359 -10.54 12.87 -1.92
N GLY A 360 -10.89 12.83 -0.64
CA GLY A 360 -11.50 11.65 -0.02
C GLY A 360 -10.46 10.59 0.40
N PRO A 361 -10.92 9.49 1.03
CA PRO A 361 -10.02 8.48 1.59
C PRO A 361 -9.47 7.50 0.53
N ASP A 362 -10.08 7.45 -0.66
CA ASP A 362 -9.85 6.42 -1.67
C ASP A 362 -8.95 6.88 -2.82
N LEU A 363 -8.63 8.17 -2.87
CA LEU A 363 -7.85 8.81 -3.94
C LEU A 363 -6.62 9.50 -3.33
N PRO A 364 -5.46 8.83 -3.29
CA PRO A 364 -4.23 9.45 -2.77
C PRO A 364 -3.80 10.66 -3.60
N ALA A 365 -3.35 11.71 -2.91
CA ALA A 365 -2.69 12.83 -3.55
C ALA A 365 -1.25 12.46 -3.93
N TYR A 366 -0.75 13.00 -5.05
CA TYR A 366 0.68 12.97 -5.33
C TYR A 366 1.21 14.34 -5.76
N PHE A 367 2.52 14.53 -5.56
CA PHE A 367 3.24 15.74 -5.90
C PHE A 367 4.52 15.39 -6.66
N THR A 368 4.85 16.15 -7.68
CA THR A 368 6.09 16.06 -8.43
C THR A 368 6.32 17.34 -9.23
N HIS A 369 7.60 17.71 -9.44
CA HIS A 369 7.97 18.78 -10.37
C HIS A 369 7.98 18.33 -11.83
N SER A 370 8.15 17.03 -12.09
CA SER A 370 8.28 16.49 -13.44
C SER A 370 6.92 16.37 -14.12
N GLU A 371 6.71 17.16 -15.18
CA GLU A 371 5.52 17.06 -16.03
C GLU A 371 5.46 15.73 -16.79
N GLU A 372 6.61 15.17 -17.14
CA GLU A 372 6.72 13.87 -17.77
C GLU A 372 6.19 12.77 -16.85
N LEU A 373 6.70 12.71 -15.59
CA LEU A 373 6.21 11.75 -14.61
C LEU A 373 4.73 11.95 -14.30
N ALA A 374 4.27 13.21 -14.19
CA ALA A 374 2.85 13.50 -13.94
C ALA A 374 1.94 13.00 -15.07
N SER A 375 2.33 13.23 -16.31
CA SER A 375 1.60 12.74 -17.48
C SER A 375 1.54 11.21 -17.52
N LEU A 376 2.67 10.57 -17.22
CA LEU A 376 2.78 9.11 -17.19
C LEU A 376 1.92 8.51 -16.05
N ILE A 377 1.99 9.08 -14.84
CA ILE A 377 1.15 8.64 -13.70
C ILE A 377 -0.34 8.75 -14.05
N ASN A 378 -0.77 9.87 -14.62
CA ASN A 378 -2.18 10.07 -14.98
C ASN A 378 -2.68 8.99 -15.95
N LYS A 379 -1.91 8.69 -17.00
CA LYS A 379 -2.23 7.63 -17.95
C LYS A 379 -2.29 6.25 -17.30
N ILE A 380 -1.30 5.92 -16.47
CA ILE A 380 -1.16 4.60 -15.85
C ILE A 380 -2.24 4.38 -14.78
N SER A 381 -2.51 5.37 -13.93
CA SER A 381 -3.45 5.23 -12.82
C SER A 381 -4.87 4.92 -13.28
N ILE A 382 -5.28 5.48 -14.42
CA ILE A 382 -6.56 5.17 -15.07
C ILE A 382 -6.55 3.72 -15.60
N LYS A 383 -5.48 3.34 -16.29
CA LYS A 383 -5.34 2.00 -16.91
C LYS A 383 -5.32 0.89 -15.86
N GLU A 384 -4.59 1.10 -14.76
CA GLU A 384 -4.43 0.10 -13.70
C GLU A 384 -5.61 0.08 -12.70
N HIS A 385 -6.60 0.97 -12.86
CA HIS A 385 -7.70 1.14 -11.90
C HIS A 385 -7.20 1.31 -10.45
N ASP A 386 -6.12 2.09 -10.28
CA ASP A 386 -5.49 2.41 -9.01
C ASP A 386 -5.16 3.90 -9.00
N PRO A 387 -6.20 4.76 -8.84
CA PRO A 387 -6.12 6.17 -9.14
C PRO A 387 -5.22 6.92 -8.17
N LEU A 388 -4.51 7.90 -8.73
CA LEU A 388 -3.73 8.92 -8.04
C LEU A 388 -4.10 10.28 -8.60
N TRP A 389 -4.12 11.33 -7.76
CA TRP A 389 -4.48 12.67 -8.19
C TRP A 389 -3.39 13.68 -7.85
N ARG A 390 -2.91 14.43 -8.85
CA ARG A 390 -1.87 15.44 -8.66
C ARG A 390 -2.41 16.66 -7.94
N LEU A 391 -1.72 17.07 -6.87
CA LEU A 391 -1.83 18.40 -6.27
C LEU A 391 -0.57 19.21 -6.59
N PRO A 392 -0.66 20.57 -6.69
CA PRO A 392 0.47 21.38 -7.12
C PRO A 392 1.49 21.61 -5.99
N LEU A 393 2.76 21.74 -6.36
CA LEU A 393 3.80 22.35 -5.55
C LEU A 393 3.76 23.86 -5.81
N HIS A 394 2.82 24.57 -5.17
CA HIS A 394 2.57 26.00 -5.41
C HIS A 394 3.62 26.86 -4.68
N SER A 395 4.68 27.24 -5.37
CA SER A 395 5.85 27.91 -4.80
C SER A 395 5.55 29.21 -4.01
N PRO A 396 4.52 30.06 -4.34
CA PRO A 396 4.20 31.20 -3.50
C PRO A 396 3.88 30.85 -2.04
N TYR A 397 3.44 29.59 -1.76
CA TYR A 397 3.18 29.15 -0.38
C TYR A 397 4.43 28.74 0.39
N GLU A 398 5.61 28.69 -0.23
CA GLU A 398 6.86 28.38 0.47
C GLU A 398 7.15 29.40 1.59
N SER A 399 6.77 30.67 1.38
CA SER A 399 6.89 31.71 2.39
C SER A 399 6.06 31.46 3.65
N TRP A 400 5.02 30.61 3.58
CA TRP A 400 4.21 30.27 4.75
C TRP A 400 4.92 29.31 5.71
N LEU A 401 6.05 28.75 5.29
CA LEU A 401 6.93 27.92 6.11
C LEU A 401 8.08 28.74 6.76
N ASN A 402 8.09 30.06 6.63
CA ASN A 402 9.10 30.88 7.25
C ASN A 402 8.97 30.83 8.78
N SER A 403 10.11 30.87 9.46
CA SER A 403 10.22 30.95 10.91
C SER A 403 10.98 32.23 11.25
N GLU A 404 10.70 32.80 12.42
CA GLU A 404 11.45 33.94 12.94
C GLU A 404 12.73 33.52 13.70
N VAL A 405 12.83 32.23 14.05
CA VAL A 405 13.91 31.68 14.91
C VAL A 405 14.70 30.56 14.27
N ALA A 406 14.26 30.05 13.10
CA ALA A 406 14.90 28.97 12.37
C ALA A 406 14.85 29.23 10.85
N ASP A 407 15.53 28.39 10.06
CA ASP A 407 15.50 28.47 8.58
C ASP A 407 14.13 28.14 8.01
N THR A 408 13.35 27.32 8.71
CA THR A 408 11.97 26.95 8.30
C THR A 408 11.15 26.47 9.51
N ASN A 409 9.83 26.54 9.39
CA ASN A 409 8.88 25.93 10.33
C ASN A 409 8.32 24.63 9.73
N ASN A 410 7.95 23.66 10.56
CA ASN A 410 7.36 22.41 10.09
C ASN A 410 5.88 22.54 9.68
N ILE A 411 5.22 23.67 9.99
CA ILE A 411 3.84 23.99 9.58
C ILE A 411 3.74 25.42 9.08
N SER A 412 2.61 25.78 8.45
CA SER A 412 2.20 27.18 8.26
C SER A 412 1.38 27.65 9.45
N GLN A 413 1.36 28.98 9.66
CA GLN A 413 0.52 29.60 10.70
C GLN A 413 -0.99 29.48 10.41
N GLY A 414 -1.37 29.28 9.15
CA GLY A 414 -2.76 29.14 8.72
C GLY A 414 -3.22 27.69 8.56
N SER A 415 -4.55 27.49 8.49
CA SER A 415 -5.17 26.17 8.32
C SER A 415 -5.34 25.73 6.85
N PHE A 416 -4.99 26.60 5.87
CA PHE A 416 -5.21 26.33 4.45
C PHE A 416 -4.06 25.55 3.82
N ALA A 417 -4.37 24.86 2.71
CA ALA A 417 -3.41 24.19 1.85
C ALA A 417 -2.52 23.15 2.54
N GLY A 418 -2.96 22.52 3.64
CA GLY A 418 -2.12 21.69 4.50
C GLY A 418 -1.34 20.59 3.77
N ALA A 419 -1.93 19.95 2.73
CA ALA A 419 -1.25 18.95 1.92
C ALA A 419 -0.13 19.57 1.05
N ILE A 420 -0.39 20.75 0.45
CA ILE A 420 0.57 21.48 -0.37
C ILE A 420 1.73 21.97 0.51
N ILE A 421 1.43 22.51 1.68
CA ILE A 421 2.43 22.98 2.66
C ILE A 421 3.33 21.83 3.12
N ALA A 422 2.75 20.66 3.41
CA ALA A 422 3.53 19.47 3.79
C ALA A 422 4.46 19.02 2.65
N ALA A 423 3.97 19.00 1.42
CA ALA A 423 4.78 18.64 0.25
C ALA A 423 5.88 19.68 -0.03
N LEU A 424 5.58 21.00 0.12
CA LEU A 424 6.58 22.06 -0.02
C LEU A 424 7.66 22.00 1.08
N PHE A 425 7.28 21.63 2.31
CA PHE A 425 8.27 21.38 3.36
C PHE A 425 9.21 20.25 2.95
N LEU A 426 8.68 19.09 2.51
CA LEU A 426 9.49 17.97 2.04
C LEU A 426 10.38 18.32 0.84
N ASN A 427 9.87 19.15 -0.07
CA ASN A 427 10.59 19.64 -1.23
C ASN A 427 11.89 20.38 -0.90
N LYS A 428 11.99 21.02 0.27
CA LYS A 428 13.24 21.67 0.74
C LYS A 428 14.37 20.67 0.97
N PHE A 429 14.06 19.39 1.18
CA PHE A 429 15.01 18.32 1.51
C PHE A 429 15.36 17.41 0.33
N VAL A 430 14.85 17.72 -0.86
CA VAL A 430 15.14 17.02 -2.11
C VAL A 430 15.66 18.04 -3.12
N LYS A 431 16.75 17.70 -3.83
CA LYS A 431 17.28 18.59 -4.86
C LYS A 431 16.33 18.69 -6.05
N SER A 432 16.26 19.85 -6.66
CA SER A 432 15.40 20.12 -7.83
C SER A 432 15.72 19.24 -9.05
N SER A 433 16.95 18.71 -9.14
CA SER A 433 17.37 17.80 -10.21
C SER A 433 16.88 16.37 -10.04
N THR A 434 16.32 16.03 -8.88
CA THR A 434 15.87 14.67 -8.57
C THR A 434 14.46 14.43 -9.09
N ASN A 435 14.26 13.36 -9.83
CA ASN A 435 12.91 12.88 -10.19
C ASN A 435 12.21 12.34 -8.95
N TRP A 436 11.52 13.22 -8.25
CA TRP A 436 10.87 12.92 -6.98
C TRP A 436 9.35 12.88 -7.13
N ILE A 437 8.75 11.91 -6.45
CA ILE A 437 7.30 11.75 -6.32
C ILE A 437 6.97 11.54 -4.84
N HIS A 438 6.20 12.45 -4.28
CA HIS A 438 5.59 12.29 -2.95
C HIS A 438 4.15 11.82 -3.09
N ILE A 439 3.75 10.80 -2.30
CA ILE A 439 2.39 10.26 -2.30
C ILE A 439 1.82 10.35 -0.88
N ASP A 440 0.79 11.18 -0.73
CA ASP A 440 0.03 11.33 0.52
C ASP A 440 -1.20 10.43 0.49
N THR A 441 -1.15 9.34 1.22
CA THR A 441 -2.18 8.29 1.24
C THR A 441 -2.85 8.17 2.59
N TYR A 442 -4.11 7.75 2.63
CA TYR A 442 -4.80 7.52 3.90
C TYR A 442 -4.44 6.17 4.53
N ALA A 443 -4.12 5.18 3.72
CA ALA A 443 -3.77 3.81 4.08
C ALA A 443 -4.84 3.09 4.97
N TRP A 444 -6.08 3.52 4.91
CA TRP A 444 -7.18 2.97 5.70
C TRP A 444 -8.50 3.04 4.95
N SER A 445 -9.34 2.01 5.10
CA SER A 445 -10.73 2.00 4.63
C SER A 445 -11.69 1.92 5.81
N ASP A 446 -12.59 2.90 5.94
CA ASP A 446 -13.56 2.96 7.03
C ASP A 446 -14.74 2.00 6.84
N LYS A 447 -14.93 1.50 5.62
CA LYS A 447 -16.02 0.59 5.23
C LYS A 447 -15.57 -0.45 4.21
N ASN A 448 -16.31 -1.55 4.13
CA ASN A 448 -16.12 -2.50 3.04
C ASN A 448 -16.61 -1.92 1.72
N ARG A 449 -15.81 -2.08 0.68
CA ARG A 449 -16.15 -1.81 -0.73
C ARG A 449 -15.47 -2.85 -1.62
N PRO A 450 -15.92 -3.06 -2.87
CA PRO A 450 -15.36 -4.11 -3.72
C PRO A 450 -13.82 -4.05 -3.82
N GLY A 451 -13.14 -5.13 -3.41
CA GLY A 451 -11.68 -5.22 -3.38
C GLY A 451 -10.98 -4.51 -2.22
N HIS A 452 -11.73 -3.85 -1.33
CA HIS A 452 -11.19 -3.09 -0.21
C HIS A 452 -11.96 -3.41 1.07
N SER A 453 -11.41 -4.28 1.91
CA SER A 453 -11.98 -4.57 3.22
C SER A 453 -11.76 -3.40 4.19
N LYS A 454 -12.69 -3.21 5.14
CA LYS A 454 -12.49 -2.28 6.26
C LYS A 454 -11.19 -2.60 6.99
N GLY A 455 -10.40 -1.57 7.29
CA GLY A 455 -9.10 -1.68 7.93
C GLY A 455 -7.97 -1.11 7.08
N GLY A 456 -6.75 -1.61 7.28
CA GLY A 456 -5.58 -1.23 6.49
C GLY A 456 -5.82 -1.40 4.99
N ASP A 457 -5.42 -0.40 4.21
CA ASP A 457 -5.57 -0.42 2.76
C ASP A 457 -4.29 0.07 2.06
N ILE A 458 -4.02 -0.47 0.89
CA ILE A 458 -2.85 -0.14 0.08
C ILE A 458 -3.34 0.42 -1.26
N LEU A 459 -3.08 1.69 -1.49
CA LEU A 459 -3.56 2.46 -2.64
C LEU A 459 -2.37 3.04 -3.43
N GLY A 460 -2.52 3.13 -4.75
CA GLY A 460 -1.53 3.72 -5.65
C GLY A 460 -0.31 2.83 -5.96
N VAL A 461 -0.12 1.74 -5.24
CA VAL A 461 1.07 0.87 -5.36
C VAL A 461 1.14 0.17 -6.72
N ARG A 462 0.01 -0.24 -7.30
CA ARG A 462 -0.02 -0.88 -8.63
C ARG A 462 0.35 0.12 -9.72
N SER A 463 -0.19 1.33 -9.62
CA SER A 463 0.13 2.41 -10.54
C SER A 463 1.59 2.81 -10.47
N ILE A 464 2.16 2.91 -9.27
CA ILE A 464 3.57 3.23 -9.10
C ILE A 464 4.49 2.07 -9.56
N TYR A 465 4.11 0.82 -9.32
CA TYR A 465 4.84 -0.32 -9.89
C TYR A 465 4.91 -0.23 -11.43
N GLN A 466 3.79 0.03 -12.07
CA GLN A 466 3.75 0.14 -13.54
C GLN A 466 4.50 1.40 -14.03
N LEU A 467 4.43 2.51 -13.29
CA LEU A 467 5.23 3.71 -13.55
C LEU A 467 6.73 3.39 -13.56
N ILE A 468 7.24 2.78 -12.48
CA ILE A 468 8.66 2.41 -12.38
C ILE A 468 9.06 1.53 -13.56
N LYS A 469 8.24 0.52 -13.88
CA LYS A 469 8.49 -0.39 -14.99
C LYS A 469 8.55 0.33 -16.34
N GLU A 470 7.58 1.21 -16.66
CA GLU A 470 7.56 1.95 -17.92
C GLU A 470 8.70 2.97 -17.99
N TYR A 471 8.93 3.72 -16.90
CA TYR A 471 9.99 4.74 -16.81
C TYR A 471 11.39 4.14 -16.96
N ILE A 472 11.72 3.05 -16.23
CA ILE A 472 13.04 2.42 -16.32
C ILE A 472 13.29 1.79 -17.69
N ASN A 473 12.25 1.27 -18.35
CA ASN A 473 12.40 0.73 -19.71
C ASN A 473 12.57 1.83 -20.78
N SER A 474 12.32 3.09 -20.46
CA SER A 474 12.54 4.23 -21.35
C SER A 474 13.93 4.87 -21.22
N LEU A 475 14.71 4.51 -20.19
CA LEU A 475 16.11 4.92 -19.98
C LEU A 475 17.08 4.08 -20.79
#